data_9aa5c3008fb5da8e9746d280ee918597
#
_entry.id   9aa5c3008fb5da8e9746d280ee918597
#
_cell.length_a   1.000
_cell.length_b   1.000
_cell.length_c   1.000
_cell.angle_alpha   90.00
_cell.angle_beta   90.00
_cell.angle_gamma   90.00
#
_symmetry.space_group_name_H-M   'P 1'
#
loop_
_entity.id
_entity.type
_entity.pdbx_description
1 polymer ?
#
loop_
_entity_poly.entity_id
_entity_poly.type
_entity_poly.pdbx_seq_one_letter_code
_entity_poly.pdbx_strand_id
1 'polypeptide(L)'
;MMILGELIKDENGNNHKMSGILPFTSKKSNLSVGYRYIKGLKDTPIIKENQSIRGHEFHYWEVESSSSEFYLKKNEYYNQLSSPWEIKSWETKFKNEGWSDKKLHASWIHLHLPSCTEAATNFVDATQVDYSQHC
;
A
#
# COMPACT_ATOMS: atom_id res chain seq x y z
N MET A 1 -1.63 4.63 5.90
CA MET A 1 -1.80 3.17 5.72
C MET A 1 -2.49 2.51 6.91
N MET A 2 -2.05 2.66 8.17
CA MET A 2 -2.59 1.96 9.36
C MET A 2 -4.12 2.02 9.50
N ILE A 3 -4.73 3.18 9.27
CA ILE A 3 -6.19 3.38 9.37
C ILE A 3 -6.97 2.46 8.42
N LEU A 4 -6.38 2.03 7.31
CA LEU A 4 -7.03 1.15 6.34
C LEU A 4 -7.07 -0.31 6.81
N GLY A 5 -6.24 -0.69 7.77
CA GLY A 5 -6.24 -2.03 8.36
C GLY A 5 -7.48 -2.30 9.21
N GLU A 6 -7.56 -3.51 9.73
CA GLU A 6 -8.61 -3.96 10.62
C GLU A 6 -8.39 -3.46 12.05
N LEU A 7 -7.17 -3.60 12.53
CA LEU A 7 -6.79 -3.31 13.90
C LEU A 7 -5.45 -2.59 13.98
N ILE A 8 -5.30 -1.79 15.05
CA ILE A 8 -3.98 -1.37 15.55
C ILE A 8 -3.79 -1.98 16.92
N LYS A 9 -2.65 -2.64 17.12
CA LYS A 9 -2.23 -3.15 18.42
C LYS A 9 -1.30 -2.13 19.09
N ASP A 10 -1.70 -1.63 20.25
CA ASP A 10 -0.90 -0.70 21.05
C ASP A 10 0.24 -1.39 21.80
N GLU A 11 1.06 -0.61 22.50
CA GLU A 11 2.22 -1.10 23.27
C GLU A 11 1.83 -1.98 24.45
N ASN A 12 0.60 -1.85 24.95
CA ASN A 12 0.05 -2.68 26.03
C ASN A 12 -0.60 -3.97 25.52
N GLY A 13 -0.63 -4.16 24.19
CA GLY A 13 -1.25 -5.31 23.55
C GLY A 13 -2.75 -5.18 23.30
N ASN A 14 -3.36 -4.02 23.58
CA ASN A 14 -4.78 -3.79 23.31
C ASN A 14 -5.02 -3.57 21.82
N ASN A 15 -6.14 -4.08 21.34
CA ASN A 15 -6.55 -3.93 19.95
C ASN A 15 -7.54 -2.77 19.78
N HIS A 16 -7.25 -1.89 18.86
CA HIS A 16 -8.09 -0.76 18.49
C HIS A 16 -8.60 -0.94 17.06
N LYS A 17 -9.93 -0.94 16.88
CA LYS A 17 -10.56 -1.11 15.58
C LYS A 17 -10.27 0.06 14.66
N MET A 18 -9.95 -0.24 13.41
CA MET A 18 -9.76 0.69 12.33
C MET A 18 -10.84 0.52 11.26
N SER A 19 -10.65 1.05 10.04
CA SER A 19 -11.68 1.02 8.99
C SER A 19 -11.97 -0.39 8.45
N GLY A 20 -11.04 -1.34 8.58
CA GLY A 20 -11.21 -2.71 8.10
C GLY A 20 -11.31 -2.85 6.58
N ILE A 21 -10.79 -1.88 5.82
CA ILE A 21 -10.75 -1.94 4.35
C ILE A 21 -9.75 -2.99 3.89
N LEU A 22 -8.63 -3.12 4.61
CA LEU A 22 -7.55 -4.05 4.28
C LEU A 22 -7.35 -5.09 5.40
N PRO A 23 -7.00 -6.34 5.05
CA PRO A 23 -6.98 -7.47 5.99
C PRO A 23 -5.66 -7.55 6.75
N PHE A 24 -5.34 -6.54 7.52
CA PHE A 24 -4.14 -6.56 8.36
C PHE A 24 -4.34 -5.88 9.71
N THR A 25 -3.53 -6.30 10.65
CA THR A 25 -3.32 -5.62 11.93
C THR A 25 -1.97 -4.91 11.88
N SER A 26 -1.95 -3.65 12.28
CA SER A 26 -0.70 -2.91 12.48
C SER A 26 -0.23 -3.04 13.92
N LYS A 27 1.07 -3.28 14.12
CA LYS A 27 1.70 -3.22 15.44
C LYS A 27 3.00 -2.42 15.39
N LYS A 28 3.42 -1.89 16.55
CA LYS A 28 4.70 -1.21 16.67
C LYS A 28 5.85 -2.18 16.44
N SER A 29 6.87 -1.71 15.74
CA SER A 29 8.06 -2.47 15.39
C SER A 29 9.30 -1.58 15.43
N ASN A 30 10.42 -2.08 14.93
CA ASN A 30 11.65 -1.29 14.77
C ASN A 30 11.46 -0.22 13.70
N LEU A 31 12.28 0.83 13.77
CA LEU A 31 12.31 1.87 12.75
C LEU A 31 12.67 1.28 11.38
N SER A 32 11.78 1.46 10.42
CA SER A 32 12.08 1.28 9.00
C SER A 32 12.27 2.65 8.37
N VAL A 33 13.47 2.93 7.88
CA VAL A 33 13.83 4.24 7.31
C VAL A 33 14.76 4.06 6.12
N GLY A 34 14.59 4.92 5.12
CA GLY A 34 15.52 5.05 4.01
C GLY A 34 14.86 5.19 2.65
N TYR A 35 15.71 5.40 1.65
CA TYR A 35 15.30 5.48 0.26
C TYR A 35 14.95 4.10 -0.29
N ARG A 36 13.94 4.10 -1.15
CA ARG A 36 13.46 2.89 -1.83
C ARG A 36 13.36 3.12 -3.33
N TYR A 37 13.75 2.10 -4.08
CA TYR A 37 13.41 1.95 -5.49
C TYR A 37 12.18 1.06 -5.56
N ILE A 38 11.16 1.54 -6.26
CA ILE A 38 9.87 0.85 -6.40
C ILE A 38 9.73 0.49 -7.87
N LYS A 39 9.35 -0.76 -8.15
CA LYS A 39 9.00 -1.23 -9.50
C LYS A 39 7.59 -1.79 -9.48
N GLY A 40 6.73 -1.29 -10.36
CA GLY A 40 5.39 -1.82 -10.56
C GLY A 40 5.39 -3.26 -11.07
N LEU A 41 4.64 -4.12 -10.42
CA LEU A 41 4.42 -5.52 -10.82
C LEU A 41 3.10 -5.69 -11.57
N LYS A 42 2.20 -4.72 -11.44
CA LYS A 42 0.93 -4.62 -12.14
C LYS A 42 0.48 -3.17 -12.23
N ASP A 43 -0.51 -2.90 -13.07
CA ASP A 43 -1.09 -1.57 -13.21
C ASP A 43 -1.83 -1.16 -11.94
N THR A 44 -1.54 0.05 -11.48
CA THR A 44 -2.19 0.72 -10.35
C THR A 44 -2.63 2.12 -10.76
N PRO A 45 -3.41 2.83 -9.94
CA PRO A 45 -3.76 4.23 -10.21
C PRO A 45 -2.56 5.18 -10.32
N ILE A 46 -1.41 4.81 -9.76
CA ILE A 46 -0.23 5.69 -9.71
C ILE A 46 0.93 5.14 -10.54
N ILE A 47 1.24 3.85 -10.37
CA ILE A 47 2.39 3.19 -10.99
C ILE A 47 1.89 2.12 -11.94
N LYS A 48 2.38 2.10 -13.18
CA LYS A 48 2.07 1.05 -14.15
C LYS A 48 3.06 -0.11 -14.05
N GLU A 49 2.67 -1.26 -14.60
CA GLU A 49 3.55 -2.41 -14.69
C GLU A 49 4.89 -2.03 -15.35
N ASN A 50 5.99 -2.50 -14.78
CA ASN A 50 7.37 -2.20 -15.16
C ASN A 50 7.83 -0.75 -15.03
N GLN A 51 6.97 0.20 -14.63
CA GLN A 51 7.43 1.54 -14.25
C GLN A 51 8.24 1.50 -12.96
N SER A 52 9.20 2.41 -12.85
CA SER A 52 10.03 2.56 -11.65
C SER A 52 9.92 3.98 -11.10
N ILE A 53 9.81 4.08 -9.79
CA ILE A 53 9.74 5.34 -9.07
C ILE A 53 10.59 5.26 -7.80
N ARG A 54 11.10 6.40 -7.35
CA ARG A 54 11.80 6.51 -6.07
C ARG A 54 10.83 6.90 -4.96
N GLY A 55 11.15 6.51 -3.75
CA GLY A 55 10.41 6.91 -2.57
C GLY A 55 11.26 6.87 -1.32
N HIS A 56 10.64 7.23 -0.22
CA HIS A 56 11.24 7.22 1.10
C HIS A 56 10.30 6.54 2.09
N GLU A 57 10.84 5.68 2.92
CA GLU A 57 10.13 4.99 4.00
C GLU A 57 10.58 5.55 5.34
N PHE A 58 9.62 5.83 6.23
CA PHE A 58 9.89 6.25 7.61
C PHE A 58 8.71 5.88 8.50
N HIS A 59 8.81 4.76 9.23
CA HIS A 59 7.79 4.33 10.18
C HIS A 59 8.34 3.36 11.24
N TYR A 60 7.61 3.24 12.35
CA TYR A 60 7.86 2.29 13.45
C TYR A 60 6.81 1.18 13.50
N TRP A 61 6.19 0.87 12.38
CA TRP A 61 5.04 -0.02 12.32
C TRP A 61 5.26 -1.13 11.32
N GLU A 62 4.75 -2.30 11.61
CA GLU A 62 4.68 -3.41 10.68
C GLU A 62 3.23 -3.92 10.57
N VAL A 63 2.97 -4.70 9.54
CA VAL A 63 1.68 -5.30 9.30
C VAL A 63 1.75 -6.82 9.47
N GLU A 64 0.74 -7.37 10.12
CA GLU A 64 0.47 -8.79 10.22
C GLU A 64 -0.81 -9.09 9.46
N SER A 65 -0.86 -10.21 8.73
CA SER A 65 -2.08 -10.66 8.07
C SER A 65 -3.19 -10.86 9.10
N SER A 66 -4.40 -10.44 8.79
CA SER A 66 -5.54 -10.69 9.66
C SER A 66 -5.86 -12.19 9.69
N SER A 67 -6.08 -12.71 10.89
CA SER A 67 -6.60 -14.06 11.12
C SER A 67 -8.14 -14.12 11.14
N SER A 68 -8.79 -12.99 10.87
CA SER A 68 -10.25 -12.90 10.89
C SER A 68 -10.86 -13.83 9.84
N GLU A 69 -11.82 -14.64 10.25
CA GLU A 69 -12.55 -15.57 9.37
C GLU A 69 -13.24 -14.86 8.19
N PHE A 70 -13.65 -13.61 8.40
CA PHE A 70 -14.24 -12.76 7.38
C PHE A 70 -13.29 -12.54 6.20
N TYR A 71 -12.00 -12.27 6.47
CA TYR A 71 -11.01 -12.04 5.45
C TYR A 71 -10.51 -13.34 4.81
N LEU A 72 -10.47 -14.43 5.55
CA LEU A 72 -10.14 -15.74 5.00
C LEU A 72 -11.12 -16.17 3.89
N LYS A 73 -12.41 -15.85 4.03
CA LYS A 73 -13.44 -16.10 3.01
C LYS A 73 -13.33 -15.20 1.78
N LYS A 74 -12.64 -14.05 1.88
CA LYS A 74 -12.41 -13.08 0.79
C LYS A 74 -10.98 -13.10 0.26
N ASN A 75 -10.25 -14.17 0.51
CA ASN A 75 -8.80 -14.25 0.29
C ASN A 75 -8.40 -13.93 -1.15
N GLU A 76 -9.17 -14.38 -2.14
CA GLU A 76 -8.88 -14.16 -3.56
C GLU A 76 -8.89 -12.67 -3.93
N TYR A 77 -9.89 -11.92 -3.48
CA TYR A 77 -9.97 -10.47 -3.72
C TYR A 77 -8.78 -9.73 -3.10
N TYR A 78 -8.47 -10.01 -1.84
CA TYR A 78 -7.35 -9.34 -1.15
C TYR A 78 -5.99 -9.73 -1.71
N ASN A 79 -5.83 -10.96 -2.21
CA ASN A 79 -4.62 -11.37 -2.91
C ASN A 79 -4.42 -10.59 -4.22
N GLN A 80 -5.49 -10.26 -4.93
CA GLN A 80 -5.42 -9.41 -6.12
C GLN A 80 -5.00 -7.96 -5.78
N LEU A 81 -5.39 -7.44 -4.61
CA LEU A 81 -4.99 -6.11 -4.15
C LEU A 81 -3.54 -6.06 -3.70
N SER A 82 -3.02 -7.13 -3.11
CA SER A 82 -1.71 -7.17 -2.46
C SER A 82 -0.56 -7.14 -3.46
N SER A 83 0.60 -6.71 -2.97
CA SER A 83 1.87 -6.77 -3.70
C SER A 83 1.86 -6.15 -5.10
N PRO A 84 1.30 -4.93 -5.28
CA PRO A 84 1.27 -4.30 -6.59
C PRO A 84 2.63 -3.83 -7.08
N TRP A 85 3.62 -3.77 -6.21
CA TRP A 85 5.00 -3.41 -6.52
C TRP A 85 6.00 -4.14 -5.64
N GLU A 86 7.22 -4.19 -6.12
CA GLU A 86 8.38 -4.60 -5.35
C GLU A 86 9.23 -3.38 -4.95
N ILE A 87 9.84 -3.44 -3.79
CA ILE A 87 10.74 -2.40 -3.29
C ILE A 87 12.14 -2.96 -3.06
N LYS A 88 13.14 -2.12 -3.28
CA LYS A 88 14.55 -2.42 -3.04
C LYS A 88 15.21 -1.27 -2.29
N SER A 89 16.06 -1.59 -1.32
CA SER A 89 17.01 -0.67 -0.70
C SER A 89 18.45 -1.05 -1.05
N TRP A 90 19.43 -0.29 -0.57
CA TRP A 90 20.84 -0.59 -0.75
C TRP A 90 21.27 -1.93 -0.13
N GLU A 91 20.61 -2.32 0.96
CA GLU A 91 21.03 -3.44 1.83
C GLU A 91 20.10 -4.64 1.74
N THR A 92 18.95 -4.53 1.08
CA THR A 92 17.94 -5.57 1.12
C THR A 92 17.66 -6.17 -0.24
N LYS A 93 17.26 -7.45 -0.23
CA LYS A 93 16.65 -8.12 -1.38
C LYS A 93 15.32 -7.44 -1.72
N PHE A 94 14.83 -7.66 -2.94
CA PHE A 94 13.49 -7.23 -3.33
C PHE A 94 12.43 -7.78 -2.36
N LYS A 95 11.52 -6.91 -1.98
CA LYS A 95 10.39 -7.22 -1.10
C LYS A 95 9.11 -6.69 -1.74
N ASN A 96 8.09 -7.52 -1.79
CA ASN A 96 6.76 -7.09 -2.21
C ASN A 96 6.14 -6.19 -1.14
N GLU A 97 5.42 -5.14 -1.58
CA GLU A 97 4.84 -4.15 -0.68
C GLU A 97 3.53 -3.61 -1.25
N GLY A 98 2.64 -3.18 -0.34
CA GLY A 98 1.48 -2.37 -0.61
C GLY A 98 0.22 -3.13 -1.00
N TRP A 99 -0.85 -2.35 -1.12
CA TRP A 99 -2.16 -2.77 -1.64
C TRP A 99 -2.68 -1.73 -2.62
N SER A 100 -3.25 -2.16 -3.72
CA SER A 100 -3.81 -1.26 -4.71
C SER A 100 -4.98 -1.88 -5.45
N ASP A 101 -6.00 -1.04 -5.70
CA ASP A 101 -7.13 -1.28 -6.59
C ASP A 101 -7.35 0.01 -7.40
N LYS A 102 -8.37 0.05 -8.26
CA LYS A 102 -8.72 1.22 -9.10
C LYS A 102 -8.87 2.53 -8.32
N LYS A 103 -9.29 2.44 -7.04
CA LYS A 103 -9.56 3.60 -6.16
C LYS A 103 -8.74 3.56 -4.86
N LEU A 104 -7.82 2.64 -4.74
CA LEU A 104 -7.02 2.44 -3.54
C LEU A 104 -5.54 2.42 -3.89
N HIS A 105 -4.76 3.17 -3.12
CA HIS A 105 -3.31 3.06 -3.06
C HIS A 105 -2.88 3.12 -1.59
N ALA A 106 -2.33 2.05 -1.07
CA ALA A 106 -1.90 1.95 0.31
C ALA A 106 -0.47 1.40 0.40
N SER A 107 0.44 2.21 0.89
CA SER A 107 1.87 1.95 0.99
C SER A 107 2.46 2.61 2.22
N TRP A 108 3.57 2.08 2.71
CA TRP A 108 4.47 2.77 3.64
C TRP A 108 5.41 3.73 2.93
N ILE A 109 5.53 3.65 1.62
CA ILE A 109 6.48 4.42 0.84
C ILE A 109 5.88 5.78 0.46
N HIS A 110 6.56 6.84 0.84
CA HIS A 110 6.27 8.19 0.35
C HIS A 110 6.90 8.34 -1.02
N LEU A 111 6.07 8.37 -2.06
CA LEU A 111 6.52 8.43 -3.45
C LEU A 111 7.12 9.79 -3.79
N HIS A 112 8.28 9.79 -4.45
CA HIS A 112 8.89 10.99 -5.01
C HIS A 112 8.42 11.16 -6.45
N LEU A 113 7.26 11.78 -6.65
CA LEU A 113 6.61 11.93 -7.96
C LEU A 113 7.52 12.53 -9.03
N PRO A 114 8.41 13.52 -8.73
CA PRO A 114 9.35 14.04 -9.73
C PRO A 114 10.33 13.00 -10.29
N SER A 115 10.48 11.85 -9.66
CA SER A 115 11.32 10.75 -10.20
C SER A 115 10.62 9.91 -11.26
N CYS A 116 9.32 10.11 -11.47
CA CYS A 116 8.49 9.48 -12.50
C CYS A 116 7.29 10.40 -12.78
N THR A 117 7.39 11.25 -13.77
CA THR A 117 6.37 12.25 -14.11
C THR A 117 5.04 11.61 -14.51
N GLU A 118 5.09 10.44 -15.14
CA GLU A 118 3.93 9.66 -15.52
C GLU A 118 3.12 9.22 -14.30
N ALA A 119 3.77 8.96 -13.16
CA ALA A 119 3.08 8.59 -11.93
C ALA A 119 2.19 9.73 -11.39
N ALA A 120 2.64 10.98 -11.53
CA ALA A 120 1.85 12.16 -11.18
C ALA A 120 0.62 12.29 -12.09
N THR A 121 0.81 12.13 -13.40
CA THR A 121 -0.27 12.14 -14.39
C THR A 121 -1.28 11.03 -14.13
N ASN A 122 -0.80 9.80 -13.95
CA ASN A 122 -1.66 8.65 -13.63
C ASN A 122 -2.52 8.90 -12.39
N PHE A 123 -1.93 9.50 -11.34
CA PHE A 123 -2.67 9.83 -10.12
C PHE A 123 -3.79 10.84 -10.39
N VAL A 124 -3.50 11.92 -11.13
CA VAL A 124 -4.50 12.92 -11.49
C VAL A 124 -5.61 12.30 -12.33
N ASP A 125 -5.27 11.51 -13.34
CA ASP A 125 -6.24 10.85 -14.21
C ASP A 125 -7.13 9.88 -13.42
N ALA A 126 -6.55 9.14 -12.46
CA ALA A 126 -7.30 8.23 -11.61
C ALA A 126 -8.27 8.94 -10.65
N THR A 127 -8.07 10.22 -10.38
CA THR A 127 -8.99 11.03 -9.53
C THR A 127 -10.09 11.71 -10.33
N GLN A 128 -10.04 11.71 -11.66
CA GLN A 128 -11.10 12.28 -12.48
C GLN A 128 -12.36 11.43 -12.35
N VAL A 129 -13.38 12.02 -11.79
CA VAL A 129 -14.71 11.40 -11.72
C VAL A 129 -15.39 11.61 -13.06
N ASP A 130 -15.79 10.53 -13.72
CA ASP A 130 -16.61 10.62 -14.90
C ASP A 130 -18.04 11.07 -14.51
N TYR A 131 -18.29 12.35 -14.61
CA TYR A 131 -19.61 12.94 -14.35
C TYR A 131 -20.65 12.62 -15.42
N SER A 132 -20.29 11.96 -16.52
CA SER A 132 -21.18 11.65 -17.63
C SER A 132 -22.26 10.59 -17.30
N GLN A 133 -22.12 9.88 -16.18
CA GLN A 133 -23.06 8.83 -15.76
C GLN A 133 -24.17 9.30 -14.81
N HIS A 134 -24.28 10.61 -14.55
CA HIS A 134 -25.26 11.18 -13.61
C HIS A 134 -26.23 12.21 -14.26
N CYS A 135 -26.41 12.14 -15.58
CA CYS A 135 -27.45 12.88 -16.30
C CYS A 135 -28.53 11.94 -16.81
#